data_d2bd2c405812e572a14295a2d1943c0c
#
_entry.id   d2bd2c405812e572a14295a2d1943c0c
#
_cell.length_a   1.000
_cell.length_b   1.000
_cell.length_c   1.000
_cell.angle_alpha   90.00
_cell.angle_beta   90.00
_cell.angle_gamma   90.00
#
_symmetry.space_group_name_H-M   'P 1'
#
loop_
_entity.id
_entity.type
_entity.pdbx_description
1 polymer ?
#
loop_
_entity_poly.entity_id
_entity_poly.type
_entity_poly.pdbx_seq_one_letter_code
_entity_poly.pdbx_strand_id
1 'polypeptide(L)'
;MALPIPKKNKAVPFLFAGSFASGKQRTTRSRTRVRGTVEAGFPSPAEEELVDTLSLDELLIQNREASFLLRVTGDSMTGAGIMPKDLVIVDRGRTAKSGDIVIAEVDGQWTMKYLRKRGENVTLVAANPRYQPIRPKHELKIAGVVTAVVRKYT
;
A
#
# COMPACT_ATOMS: atom_id res chain seq x y z
N MET A 1 9.66 -16.68 32.94
CA MET A 1 10.66 -16.45 31.90
C MET A 1 10.09 -15.42 30.93
N ALA A 2 10.50 -14.17 31.03
CA ALA A 2 9.95 -13.07 30.26
C ALA A 2 10.57 -13.07 28.85
N LEU A 3 9.73 -13.04 27.80
CA LEU A 3 10.16 -12.88 26.43
C LEU A 3 10.74 -11.46 26.20
N PRO A 4 11.82 -11.31 25.45
CA PRO A 4 12.45 -10.02 25.25
C PRO A 4 11.56 -9.09 24.43
N ILE A 5 11.40 -7.88 24.92
CA ILE A 5 10.72 -6.76 24.26
C ILE A 5 11.49 -6.44 22.96
N PRO A 6 10.85 -6.39 21.78
CA PRO A 6 11.54 -6.02 20.56
C PRO A 6 12.04 -4.58 20.63
N LYS A 7 13.31 -4.38 20.33
CA LYS A 7 14.01 -3.09 20.31
C LYS A 7 13.26 -2.08 19.46
N LYS A 8 13.13 -0.86 19.98
CA LYS A 8 12.56 0.33 19.33
C LYS A 8 13.11 0.47 17.92
N ASN A 9 12.25 0.32 16.91
CA ASN A 9 12.57 0.73 15.56
C ASN A 9 12.75 2.24 15.56
N LYS A 10 13.95 2.67 15.16
CA LYS A 10 14.25 4.09 14.92
C LYS A 10 13.24 4.62 13.91
N ALA A 11 12.52 5.65 14.30
CA ALA A 11 11.66 6.41 13.40
C ALA A 11 12.51 6.88 12.22
N VAL A 12 12.12 6.48 11.02
CA VAL A 12 12.67 7.07 9.80
C VAL A 12 12.06 8.47 9.72
N PRO A 13 12.84 9.54 9.74
CA PRO A 13 12.30 10.89 9.63
C PRO A 13 11.61 11.01 8.26
N PHE A 14 10.32 11.26 8.29
CA PHE A 14 9.53 11.57 7.12
C PHE A 14 9.91 12.98 6.66
N LEU A 15 10.94 13.08 5.83
CA LEU A 15 11.31 14.32 5.17
C LEU A 15 10.26 14.67 4.12
N PHE A 16 9.22 15.37 4.53
CA PHE A 16 8.36 16.13 3.66
C PHE A 16 9.03 17.49 3.37
N ALA A 17 10.01 17.48 2.52
CA ALA A 17 10.54 18.69 1.89
C ALA A 17 11.05 18.34 0.50
N GLY A 18 10.14 18.22 -0.41
CA GLY A 18 10.40 18.16 -1.85
C GLY A 18 9.45 19.12 -2.52
N SER A 19 9.81 20.38 -2.59
CA SER A 19 9.27 21.32 -3.56
C SER A 19 9.46 20.69 -4.94
N PHE A 20 8.39 20.15 -5.53
CA PHE A 20 8.39 19.73 -6.91
C PHE A 20 8.47 21.00 -7.75
N ALA A 21 9.70 21.32 -8.18
CA ALA A 21 9.92 22.32 -9.21
C ALA A 21 9.07 21.97 -10.43
N SER A 22 8.24 22.92 -10.83
CA SER A 22 7.43 22.90 -12.04
C SER A 22 8.35 22.91 -13.28
N GLY A 23 8.90 21.77 -13.61
CA GLY A 23 9.50 21.53 -14.92
C GLY A 23 8.47 20.80 -15.76
N LYS A 24 8.05 21.40 -16.89
CA LYS A 24 7.28 20.73 -17.94
C LYS A 24 8.09 19.58 -18.51
N GLN A 25 8.21 18.47 -17.82
CA GLN A 25 8.63 17.22 -18.43
C GLN A 25 7.46 16.69 -19.25
N ARG A 26 7.63 16.71 -20.56
CA ARG A 26 6.81 15.90 -21.48
C ARG A 26 7.04 14.43 -21.11
N THR A 27 6.27 13.93 -20.16
CA THR A 27 6.23 12.50 -19.86
C THR A 27 5.61 11.80 -21.08
N THR A 28 6.46 11.19 -21.89
CA THR A 28 6.01 10.21 -22.89
C THR A 28 5.33 9.10 -22.08
N ARG A 29 4.01 9.07 -22.12
CA ARG A 29 3.22 8.01 -21.48
C ARG A 29 3.58 6.69 -22.15
N SER A 30 4.38 5.88 -21.51
CA SER A 30 4.70 4.54 -21.99
C SER A 30 3.44 3.69 -21.84
N ARG A 31 2.85 3.28 -22.97
CA ARG A 31 1.72 2.35 -23.01
C ARG A 31 2.24 0.96 -23.33
N THR A 32 1.91 0.00 -22.51
CA THR A 32 2.29 -1.40 -22.69
C THR A 32 1.08 -2.17 -23.20
N ARG A 33 1.30 -3.09 -24.14
CA ARG A 33 0.24 -3.98 -24.61
C ARG A 33 -0.02 -5.07 -23.57
N VAL A 34 -1.28 -5.23 -23.20
CA VAL A 34 -1.75 -6.39 -22.42
C VAL A 34 -2.10 -7.49 -23.42
N ARG A 35 -1.54 -8.66 -23.31
CA ARG A 35 -1.79 -9.80 -24.19
C ARG A 35 -2.44 -10.91 -23.37
N GLY A 36 -3.75 -11.09 -23.53
CA GLY A 36 -4.51 -12.23 -23.04
C GLY A 36 -4.44 -12.47 -21.53
N THR A 37 -4.96 -13.58 -21.14
CA THR A 37 -4.94 -14.12 -19.77
C THR A 37 -4.06 -15.37 -19.70
N VAL A 38 -3.50 -15.65 -18.53
CA VAL A 38 -2.78 -16.89 -18.25
C VAL A 38 -3.34 -17.51 -16.99
N GLU A 39 -3.70 -18.79 -17.06
CA GLU A 39 -4.08 -19.55 -15.86
C GLU A 39 -2.84 -19.93 -15.06
N ALA A 40 -2.85 -19.59 -13.80
CA ALA A 40 -1.81 -20.03 -12.86
C ALA A 40 -2.19 -21.41 -12.31
N GLY A 41 -1.77 -22.46 -13.00
CA GLY A 41 -2.10 -23.84 -12.63
C GLY A 41 -1.72 -24.81 -13.75
N PHE A 42 -2.71 -25.33 -14.45
CA PHE A 42 -2.48 -26.23 -15.57
C PHE A 42 -2.19 -25.45 -16.87
N PRO A 43 -1.33 -25.99 -17.77
CA PRO A 43 -1.13 -25.38 -19.08
C PRO A 43 -2.45 -25.37 -19.87
N SER A 44 -2.81 -24.19 -20.35
CA SER A 44 -3.99 -23.97 -21.19
C SER A 44 -3.53 -23.38 -22.53
N PRO A 45 -4.24 -23.66 -23.66
CA PRO A 45 -3.96 -23.01 -24.93
C PRO A 45 -4.05 -21.48 -24.78
N ALA A 46 -3.08 -20.76 -25.33
CA ALA A 46 -3.13 -19.31 -25.34
C ALA A 46 -4.23 -18.84 -26.31
N GLU A 47 -5.28 -18.25 -25.77
CA GLU A 47 -6.24 -17.52 -26.61
C GLU A 47 -5.66 -16.13 -26.91
N GLU A 48 -5.44 -15.86 -28.20
CA GLU A 48 -5.04 -14.54 -28.67
C GLU A 48 -6.27 -13.61 -28.68
N GLU A 49 -6.65 -13.07 -27.53
CA GLU A 49 -7.63 -12.00 -27.50
C GLU A 49 -7.00 -10.65 -27.85
N LEU A 50 -7.78 -9.81 -28.54
CA LEU A 50 -7.44 -8.46 -28.94
C LEU A 50 -7.10 -7.58 -27.75
N VAL A 51 -5.93 -7.01 -27.79
CA VAL A 51 -5.22 -6.43 -26.65
C VAL A 51 -5.39 -4.93 -26.62
N ASP A 52 -5.89 -4.42 -25.50
CA ASP A 52 -5.84 -3.00 -25.18
C ASP A 52 -4.43 -2.55 -24.78
N THR A 53 -4.07 -1.34 -25.22
CA THR A 53 -2.85 -0.69 -24.74
C THR A 53 -3.12 0.01 -23.43
N LEU A 54 -2.41 -0.38 -22.37
CA LEU A 54 -2.63 0.08 -21.02
C LEU A 54 -1.42 0.85 -20.49
N SER A 55 -1.67 2.00 -19.88
CA SER A 55 -0.65 2.70 -19.08
C SER A 55 -0.72 2.21 -17.65
N LEU A 56 0.38 1.66 -17.12
CA LEU A 56 0.44 1.23 -15.72
C LEU A 56 0.15 2.37 -14.76
N ASP A 57 0.57 3.59 -15.10
CA ASP A 57 0.26 4.77 -14.29
C ASP A 57 -1.26 5.02 -14.22
N GLU A 58 -1.95 4.92 -15.36
CA GLU A 58 -3.39 5.14 -15.43
C GLU A 58 -4.18 4.02 -14.74
N LEU A 59 -3.66 2.79 -14.80
CA LEU A 59 -4.27 1.65 -14.13
C LEU A 59 -4.15 1.76 -12.60
N LEU A 60 -2.97 2.13 -12.11
CA LEU A 60 -2.64 2.02 -10.70
C LEU A 60 -2.88 3.33 -9.92
N ILE A 61 -2.82 4.49 -10.59
CA ILE A 61 -2.87 5.80 -9.96
C ILE A 61 -4.08 6.58 -10.50
N GLN A 62 -5.17 6.53 -9.75
CA GLN A 62 -6.41 7.23 -10.11
C GLN A 62 -6.31 8.74 -9.84
N ASN A 63 -5.63 9.14 -8.77
CA ASN A 63 -5.44 10.53 -8.38
C ASN A 63 -3.94 10.82 -8.20
N ARG A 64 -3.31 11.40 -9.22
CA ARG A 64 -1.86 11.66 -9.23
C ARG A 64 -1.41 12.66 -8.17
N GLU A 65 -2.20 13.67 -7.89
CA GLU A 65 -1.84 14.72 -6.93
C GLU A 65 -1.96 14.26 -5.49
N ALA A 66 -2.86 13.31 -5.23
CA ALA A 66 -3.08 12.75 -3.90
C ALA A 66 -2.36 11.40 -3.67
N SER A 67 -1.73 10.83 -4.70
CA SER A 67 -1.08 9.52 -4.58
C SER A 67 0.42 9.64 -4.35
N PHE A 68 0.94 8.77 -3.51
CA PHE A 68 2.38 8.64 -3.24
C PHE A 68 2.78 7.17 -3.05
N LEU A 69 4.07 6.90 -3.11
CA LEU A 69 4.64 5.56 -2.99
C LEU A 69 5.36 5.41 -1.65
N LEU A 70 5.16 4.27 -1.00
CA LEU A 70 5.92 3.87 0.18
C LEU A 70 6.56 2.50 -0.03
N ARG A 71 7.77 2.33 0.51
CA ARG A 71 8.43 1.02 0.59
C ARG A 71 8.05 0.32 1.89
N VAL A 72 7.64 -0.93 1.78
CA VAL A 72 7.30 -1.78 2.92
C VAL A 72 8.56 -2.31 3.59
N THR A 73 8.65 -2.17 4.92
CA THR A 73 9.80 -2.64 5.70
C THR A 73 9.46 -3.76 6.70
N GLY A 74 8.17 -3.95 7.01
CA GLY A 74 7.73 -4.97 7.98
C GLY A 74 6.93 -6.10 7.32
N ASP A 75 6.62 -7.11 8.11
CA ASP A 75 5.91 -8.32 7.70
C ASP A 75 4.48 -8.42 8.24
N SER A 76 3.98 -7.36 8.86
CA SER A 76 2.66 -7.36 9.51
C SER A 76 1.47 -7.51 8.55
N MET A 77 1.70 -7.38 7.25
CA MET A 77 0.67 -7.47 6.21
C MET A 77 0.90 -8.61 5.20
N THR A 78 1.72 -9.58 5.56
CA THR A 78 2.06 -10.73 4.69
C THR A 78 0.86 -11.58 4.32
N GLY A 79 -0.09 -11.76 5.23
CA GLY A 79 -1.36 -12.45 4.95
C GLY A 79 -2.29 -11.69 3.99
N ALA A 80 -2.02 -10.41 3.71
CA ALA A 80 -2.66 -9.62 2.65
C ALA A 80 -1.84 -9.63 1.34
N GLY A 81 -0.79 -10.45 1.26
CA GLY A 81 0.09 -10.52 0.09
C GLY A 81 1.10 -9.37 -0.01
N ILE A 82 1.21 -8.51 1.01
CA ILE A 82 2.16 -7.39 1.04
C ILE A 82 3.42 -7.83 1.80
N MET A 83 4.53 -7.88 1.08
CA MET A 83 5.81 -8.38 1.61
C MET A 83 6.80 -7.24 1.87
N PRO A 84 7.81 -7.46 2.73
CA PRO A 84 8.94 -6.55 2.86
C PRO A 84 9.59 -6.27 1.49
N LYS A 85 9.98 -5.03 1.25
CA LYS A 85 10.54 -4.48 0.00
C LYS A 85 9.51 -4.16 -1.10
N ASP A 86 8.26 -4.55 -0.97
CA ASP A 86 7.21 -4.09 -1.89
C ASP A 86 7.11 -2.57 -1.89
N LEU A 87 6.59 -2.03 -3.00
CA LEU A 87 6.12 -0.65 -3.06
C LEU A 87 4.60 -0.66 -2.96
N VAL A 88 4.03 0.18 -2.12
CA VAL A 88 2.59 0.39 -2.04
C VAL A 88 2.23 1.77 -2.57
N ILE A 89 1.16 1.85 -3.34
CA ILE A 89 0.57 3.10 -3.79
C ILE A 89 -0.49 3.48 -2.78
N VAL A 90 -0.41 4.71 -2.30
CA VAL A 90 -1.28 5.25 -1.25
C VAL A 90 -2.00 6.48 -1.78
N ASP A 91 -3.32 6.49 -1.69
CA ASP A 91 -4.16 7.64 -2.04
C ASP A 91 -4.62 8.37 -0.77
N ARG A 92 -4.23 9.64 -0.65
CA ARG A 92 -4.64 10.52 0.45
C ARG A 92 -6.03 11.13 0.24
N GLY A 93 -6.49 11.20 -1.00
CA GLY A 93 -7.79 11.76 -1.33
C GLY A 93 -8.95 10.81 -1.05
N ARG A 94 -8.66 9.52 -0.88
CA ARG A 94 -9.67 8.50 -0.65
C ARG A 94 -10.10 8.45 0.81
N THR A 95 -11.40 8.50 1.06
CA THR A 95 -11.96 8.30 2.41
C THR A 95 -11.84 6.83 2.81
N ALA A 96 -11.13 6.58 3.89
CA ALA A 96 -10.89 5.23 4.40
C ALA A 96 -12.16 4.58 4.97
N LYS A 97 -12.45 3.36 4.56
CA LYS A 97 -13.59 2.55 4.99
C LYS A 97 -13.13 1.33 5.77
N SER A 98 -14.04 0.71 6.53
CA SER A 98 -13.75 -0.56 7.20
C SER A 98 -13.42 -1.63 6.17
N GLY A 99 -12.27 -2.30 6.33
CA GLY A 99 -11.73 -3.27 5.40
C GLY A 99 -10.60 -2.74 4.51
N ASP A 100 -10.45 -1.43 4.37
CA ASP A 100 -9.32 -0.86 3.64
C ASP A 100 -8.00 -1.10 4.37
N ILE A 101 -6.93 -1.24 3.61
CA ILE A 101 -5.56 -1.18 4.13
C ILE A 101 -5.16 0.30 4.15
N VAL A 102 -4.77 0.79 5.31
CA VAL A 102 -4.44 2.19 5.51
C VAL A 102 -3.02 2.39 6.00
N ILE A 103 -2.45 3.53 5.63
CA ILE A 103 -1.27 4.09 6.30
C ILE A 103 -1.80 5.01 7.39
N ALA A 104 -1.40 4.75 8.62
CA ALA A 104 -1.90 5.47 9.78
C ALA A 104 -0.78 5.83 10.75
N GLU A 105 -0.91 6.98 11.37
CA GLU A 105 -0.16 7.38 12.55
C GLU A 105 -1.03 7.10 13.79
N VAL A 106 -0.51 6.29 14.69
CA VAL A 106 -1.17 5.92 15.95
C VAL A 106 -0.26 6.31 17.08
N ASP A 107 -0.71 7.20 17.94
CA ASP A 107 0.05 7.66 19.11
C ASP A 107 1.51 8.02 18.75
N GLY A 108 1.71 8.72 17.61
CA GLY A 108 3.00 9.15 17.08
C GLY A 108 3.80 8.08 16.32
N GLN A 109 3.24 6.90 16.04
CA GLN A 109 3.92 5.83 15.32
C GLN A 109 3.22 5.50 14.00
N TRP A 110 3.97 5.42 12.92
CA TRP A 110 3.48 5.06 11.59
C TRP A 110 3.33 3.55 11.42
N THR A 111 2.20 3.14 10.84
CA THR A 111 1.92 1.73 10.57
C THR A 111 1.05 1.55 9.34
N MET A 112 1.08 0.34 8.77
CA MET A 112 0.18 -0.11 7.71
C MET A 112 -0.63 -1.29 8.24
N LYS A 113 -1.98 -1.17 8.23
CA LYS A 113 -2.91 -2.17 8.79
C LYS A 113 -4.23 -2.12 8.06
N TYR A 114 -5.03 -3.18 8.22
CA TYR A 114 -6.46 -3.12 7.93
C TYR A 114 -7.14 -2.17 8.92
N LEU A 115 -7.97 -1.27 8.39
CA LEU A 115 -8.87 -0.46 9.18
C LEU A 115 -10.14 -1.26 9.49
N ARG A 116 -10.53 -1.34 10.76
CA ARG A 116 -11.80 -1.90 11.21
C ARG A 116 -12.56 -0.83 11.96
N LYS A 117 -13.76 -0.49 11.46
CA LYS A 117 -14.67 0.46 12.11
C LYS A 117 -15.92 -0.27 12.55
N ARG A 118 -16.32 -0.09 13.81
CA ARG A 118 -17.57 -0.61 14.37
C ARG A 118 -18.21 0.48 15.22
N GLY A 119 -19.16 1.23 14.62
CA GLY A 119 -19.62 2.48 15.20
C GLY A 119 -18.46 3.46 15.34
N GLU A 120 -18.29 4.02 16.53
CA GLU A 120 -17.17 4.92 16.86
C GLU A 120 -15.85 4.21 17.15
N ASN A 121 -15.88 2.91 17.36
CA ASN A 121 -14.69 2.14 17.68
C ASN A 121 -13.87 1.85 16.42
N VAL A 122 -12.60 2.26 16.47
CA VAL A 122 -11.63 2.03 15.41
C VAL A 122 -10.54 1.08 15.93
N THR A 123 -10.22 0.09 15.12
CA THR A 123 -9.14 -0.87 15.41
C THR A 123 -8.31 -1.07 14.14
N LEU A 124 -7.01 -1.13 14.30
CA LEU A 124 -6.07 -1.44 13.22
C LEU A 124 -5.60 -2.88 13.38
N VAL A 125 -5.82 -3.70 12.34
CA VAL A 125 -5.59 -5.15 12.38
C VAL A 125 -4.53 -5.53 11.38
N ALA A 126 -3.52 -6.26 11.83
CA ALA A 126 -2.50 -6.83 10.96
C ALA A 126 -3.06 -8.01 10.14
N ALA A 127 -2.51 -8.24 8.97
CA ALA A 127 -2.71 -9.47 8.19
C ALA A 127 -1.61 -10.50 8.51
N ASN A 128 -1.25 -10.62 9.78
CA ASN A 128 -0.30 -11.58 10.29
C ASN A 128 -0.65 -11.87 11.74
N PRO A 129 -0.95 -13.13 12.11
CA PRO A 129 -1.43 -13.50 13.44
C PRO A 129 -0.42 -13.25 14.57
N ARG A 130 0.85 -13.02 14.24
CA ARG A 130 1.88 -12.66 15.22
C ARG A 130 1.71 -11.26 15.80
N TYR A 131 0.86 -10.44 15.20
CA TYR A 131 0.63 -9.05 15.61
C TYR A 131 -0.73 -8.89 16.25
N GLN A 132 -0.78 -8.29 17.43
CA GLN A 132 -2.04 -7.98 18.09
C GLN A 132 -2.73 -6.78 17.42
N PRO A 133 -4.07 -6.72 17.43
CA PRO A 133 -4.81 -5.55 16.99
C PRO A 133 -4.44 -4.30 17.80
N ILE A 134 -4.30 -3.18 17.13
CA ILE A 134 -3.98 -1.89 17.74
C ILE A 134 -5.29 -1.11 17.91
N ARG A 135 -5.58 -0.70 19.13
CA ARG A 135 -6.65 0.25 19.46
C ARG A 135 -5.98 1.57 19.84
N PRO A 136 -6.22 2.64 19.07
CA PRO A 136 -5.67 3.95 19.41
C PRO A 136 -6.09 4.38 20.81
N LYS A 137 -5.15 4.88 21.59
CA LYS A 137 -5.44 5.33 22.98
C LYS A 137 -5.68 6.83 23.03
N HIS A 138 -4.97 7.58 22.20
CA HIS A 138 -5.02 9.04 22.21
C HIS A 138 -5.35 9.57 20.81
N GLU A 139 -4.52 9.26 19.82
CA GLU A 139 -4.66 9.83 18.49
C GLU A 139 -4.54 8.78 17.39
N LEU A 140 -5.42 8.91 16.40
CA LEU A 140 -5.35 8.16 15.15
C LEU A 140 -5.49 9.13 13.98
N LYS A 141 -4.48 9.18 13.13
CA LYS A 141 -4.48 9.93 11.90
C LYS A 141 -4.30 9.01 10.70
N ILE A 142 -5.27 8.96 9.82
CA ILE A 142 -5.16 8.21 8.57
C ILE A 142 -4.46 9.08 7.53
N ALA A 143 -3.33 8.64 7.03
CA ALA A 143 -2.57 9.35 6.01
C ALA A 143 -3.03 9.04 4.59
N GLY A 144 -3.62 7.87 4.38
CA GLY A 144 -4.18 7.46 3.10
C GLY A 144 -4.53 5.98 3.06
N VAL A 145 -5.16 5.60 1.95
CA VAL A 145 -5.59 4.22 1.67
C VAL A 145 -4.62 3.60 0.68
N VAL A 146 -4.18 2.38 0.96
CA VAL A 146 -3.37 1.59 0.01
C VAL A 146 -4.28 1.12 -1.11
N THR A 147 -3.94 1.48 -2.34
CA THR A 147 -4.75 1.17 -3.54
C THR A 147 -4.11 0.11 -4.42
N ALA A 148 -2.79 -0.04 -4.37
CA ALA A 148 -2.08 -1.06 -5.14
C ALA A 148 -0.75 -1.44 -4.47
N VAL A 149 -0.26 -2.62 -4.86
CA VAL A 149 1.07 -3.14 -4.49
C VAL A 149 1.85 -3.42 -5.76
N VAL A 150 3.10 -2.99 -5.78
CA VAL A 150 4.02 -3.25 -6.89
C VAL A 150 5.20 -4.05 -6.35
N ARG A 151 5.39 -5.24 -6.92
CA ARG A 151 6.52 -6.12 -6.63
C ARG A 151 7.30 -6.42 -7.91
N LYS A 152 8.60 -6.25 -7.83
CA LYS A 152 9.51 -6.59 -8.92
C LYS A 152 10.20 -7.91 -8.58
N TYR A 153 10.14 -8.84 -9.51
CA TYR A 153 10.87 -10.13 -9.44
C TYR A 153 12.13 -10.02 -10.29
N THR A 154 13.26 -9.93 -9.63
CA THR A 154 14.59 -9.89 -10.31
C THR A 154 15.63 -10.54 -9.44
#